data_6671a46eba7b8aa44ef491a0ab965ea4
#
_entry.id   6671a46eba7b8aa44ef491a0ab965ea4
#
_cell.length_a   1.000
_cell.length_b   1.000
_cell.length_c   1.000
_cell.angle_alpha   90.00
_cell.angle_beta   90.00
_cell.angle_gamma   90.00
#
_symmetry.space_group_name_H-M   'P 1'
#
loop_
_entity.id
_entity.type
_entity.pdbx_description
1 polymer ?
#
loop_
_entity_poly.entity_id
_entity_poly.type
_entity_poly.pdbx_seq_one_letter_code
_entity_poly.pdbx_strand_id
1 'polypeptide(L)' 'MIDKNKKANVTIQLAQIIEQLEMAKDRWMDDDDKACLKLLQAASREMKCVAWKITPVLE' A
#
# COMPACT_ATOMS: atom_id res chain seq x y z
N MET A 1 4.33 -9.11 20.30
CA MET A 1 2.91 -8.81 20.23
C MET A 1 2.70 -7.42 19.65
N ILE A 2 1.74 -7.28 18.77
CA ILE A 2 1.49 -6.01 18.11
C ILE A 2 0.55 -5.17 18.94
N ASP A 3 0.94 -3.93 19.15
CA ASP A 3 0.15 -2.94 19.84
C ASP A 3 -1.14 -2.69 19.08
N LYS A 4 -2.24 -2.44 19.78
CA LYS A 4 -3.53 -2.17 19.16
C LYS A 4 -3.48 -0.94 18.25
N ASN A 5 -2.78 0.11 18.68
CA ASN A 5 -2.67 1.32 17.88
C ASN A 5 -1.88 1.05 16.61
N LYS A 6 -0.81 0.29 16.71
CA LYS A 6 -0.01 -0.07 15.55
C LYS A 6 -0.83 -0.92 14.59
N LYS A 7 -1.61 -1.87 15.13
CA LYS A 7 -2.44 -2.72 14.30
C LYS A 7 -3.47 -1.90 13.54
N ALA A 8 -4.12 -0.95 14.23
CA ALA A 8 -5.11 -0.10 13.59
C ALA A 8 -4.49 0.75 12.49
N ASN A 9 -3.32 1.32 12.74
CA ASN A 9 -2.63 2.15 11.76
C ASN A 9 -2.23 1.34 10.53
N VAL A 10 -1.72 0.14 10.73
CA VAL A 10 -1.33 -0.73 9.63
C VAL A 10 -2.56 -1.14 8.84
N THR A 11 -3.68 -1.43 9.52
CA THR A 11 -4.92 -1.79 8.84
C THR A 11 -5.38 -0.67 7.92
N ILE A 12 -5.35 0.57 8.40
CA ILE A 12 -5.73 1.73 7.58
C ILE A 12 -4.81 1.86 6.38
N GLN A 13 -3.50 1.73 6.59
CA GLN A 13 -2.56 1.84 5.50
C GLN A 13 -2.74 0.73 4.46
N LEU A 14 -3.01 -0.47 4.90
CA LEU A 14 -3.28 -1.57 3.98
C LEU A 14 -4.54 -1.30 3.17
N ALA A 15 -5.58 -0.76 3.81
CA ALA A 15 -6.80 -0.41 3.09
C ALA A 15 -6.53 0.65 2.03
N GLN A 16 -5.70 1.64 2.34
CA GLN A 16 -5.33 2.67 1.38
C GLN A 16 -4.54 2.09 0.21
N ILE A 17 -3.64 1.16 0.49
CA ILE A 17 -2.88 0.50 -0.57
C ILE A 17 -3.81 -0.28 -1.50
N ILE A 18 -4.74 -1.02 -0.94
CA ILE A 18 -5.71 -1.76 -1.73
C ILE A 18 -6.50 -0.82 -2.63
N GLU A 19 -6.94 0.31 -2.08
CA GLU A 19 -7.68 1.31 -2.84
C GLU A 19 -6.84 1.86 -3.99
N GLN A 20 -5.57 2.15 -3.73
CA GLN A 20 -4.66 2.64 -4.78
C GLN A 20 -4.49 1.60 -5.88
N LEU A 21 -4.38 0.34 -5.51
CA LEU A 21 -4.23 -0.73 -6.50
C LEU A 21 -5.48 -0.88 -7.35
N GLU A 22 -6.64 -0.73 -6.74
CA GLU A 22 -7.90 -0.76 -7.49
C GLU A 22 -7.98 0.41 -8.46
N MET A 23 -7.56 1.60 -8.02
CA MET A 23 -7.53 2.77 -8.89
C MET A 23 -6.55 2.56 -10.04
N ALA A 24 -5.40 1.95 -9.76
CA ALA A 24 -4.43 1.65 -10.80
C ALA A 24 -5.02 0.71 -11.85
N LYS A 25 -5.75 -0.29 -11.40
CA LYS A 25 -6.42 -1.22 -12.31
C LYS A 25 -7.41 -0.48 -13.20
N ASP A 26 -8.19 0.42 -12.61
CA ASP A 26 -9.16 1.19 -13.38
C ASP A 26 -8.49 2.07 -14.42
N ARG A 27 -7.36 2.69 -14.07
CA ARG A 27 -6.62 3.51 -15.03
C ARG A 27 -6.06 2.65 -16.17
N TRP A 28 -5.56 1.47 -15.82
CA TRP A 28 -5.06 0.55 -16.82
C TRP A 28 -6.17 0.15 -17.80
N MET A 29 -7.35 -0.12 -17.29
CA MET A 29 -8.47 -0.49 -18.14
C MET A 29 -8.96 0.66 -19.02
N ASP A 30 -8.70 1.89 -18.61
CA ASP A 30 -9.02 3.08 -19.39
C ASP A 30 -7.88 3.47 -20.34
N ASP A 31 -6.88 2.61 -20.48
CA ASP A 31 -5.72 2.86 -21.33
C ASP A 31 -4.87 4.05 -20.86
N ASP A 32 -4.96 4.35 -19.57
CA ASP A 32 -4.17 5.44 -18.97
C ASP A 32 -2.94 4.85 -18.27
N ASP A 33 -1.97 4.47 -19.07
CA ASP A 33 -0.77 3.80 -18.57
C ASP A 33 0.02 4.65 -17.58
N LYS A 34 0.10 5.95 -17.86
CA LYS A 34 0.88 6.84 -17.01
C LYS A 34 0.29 6.97 -15.62
N ALA A 35 -1.03 7.14 -15.54
CA ALA A 35 -1.68 7.24 -14.25
C ALA A 35 -1.59 5.90 -13.50
N CYS A 36 -1.75 4.81 -14.22
CA CYS A 36 -1.61 3.49 -13.63
C CYS A 36 -0.23 3.31 -13.01
N LEU A 37 0.81 3.68 -13.77
CA LEU A 37 2.19 3.55 -13.29
C LEU A 37 2.44 4.39 -12.05
N LYS A 38 1.95 5.63 -12.05
CA LYS A 38 2.10 6.50 -10.89
C LYS A 38 1.46 5.91 -9.64
N LEU A 39 0.26 5.36 -9.79
CA LEU A 39 -0.44 4.73 -8.69
C LEU A 39 0.30 3.51 -8.18
N LEU A 40 0.85 2.71 -9.08
CA LEU A 40 1.63 1.54 -8.69
C LEU A 40 2.90 1.94 -7.95
N GLN A 41 3.55 3.00 -8.40
CA GLN A 41 4.76 3.48 -7.73
C GLN A 41 4.44 4.00 -6.32
N ALA A 42 3.33 4.72 -6.18
CA ALA A 42 2.91 5.20 -4.88
C ALA A 42 2.56 4.02 -3.96
N ALA A 43 1.83 3.05 -4.47
CA ALA A 43 1.48 1.87 -3.69
C ALA A 43 2.72 1.08 -3.28
N SER A 44 3.71 1.00 -4.16
CA SER A 44 4.95 0.31 -3.85
C SER A 44 5.68 0.95 -2.67
N ARG A 45 5.74 2.28 -2.63
CA ARG A 45 6.35 2.99 -1.50
C ARG A 45 5.60 2.71 -0.21
N GLU A 46 4.27 2.77 -0.28
CA GLU A 46 3.45 2.50 0.88
C GLU A 46 3.64 1.08 1.39
N MET A 47 3.71 0.13 0.46
CA MET A 47 3.93 -1.27 0.82
C MET A 47 5.25 -1.47 1.55
N LYS A 48 6.30 -0.80 1.09
CA LYS A 48 7.59 -0.88 1.75
C LYS A 48 7.52 -0.31 3.16
N CYS A 49 6.85 0.82 3.32
CA CYS A 49 6.69 1.43 4.63
C CYS A 49 5.94 0.51 5.59
N VAL A 50 4.88 -0.10 5.11
CA VAL A 50 4.09 -1.01 5.93
C VAL A 50 4.91 -2.24 6.29
N ALA A 51 5.63 -2.79 5.32
CA ALA A 51 6.47 -3.96 5.56
C ALA A 51 7.50 -3.69 6.65
N TRP A 52 8.10 -2.49 6.63
CA TRP A 52 9.05 -2.11 7.66
C TRP A 52 8.41 -2.04 9.03
N LYS A 53 7.16 -1.55 9.10
CA LYS A 53 6.46 -1.42 10.36
C LYS A 53 6.15 -2.76 11.01
N ILE A 54 5.85 -3.75 10.20
CA ILE A 54 5.45 -5.05 10.71
C ILE A 54 6.55 -6.09 10.72
N THR A 55 7.69 -5.77 10.11
CA THR A 55 8.82 -6.67 10.11
C THR A 55 9.38 -6.75 11.52
N PRO A 56 9.45 -7.92 12.11
CA PRO A 56 10.01 -8.02 13.45
C PRO A 56 11.49 -7.70 13.43
N VAL A 57 11.96 -7.22 14.54
CA VAL A 57 13.37 -6.98 14.66
C VAL A 57 14.06 -8.32 14.68
N LEU A 58 14.74 -8.62 13.64
CA LEU A 58 15.36 -9.89 13.53
C LEU A 58 16.67 -9.88 14.13
N GLU A 59 16.80 -10.85 14.70
CA GLU A 59 17.96 -11.12 15.16
C GLU A 59 18.89 -11.54 14.17
#